data_3053a10c0de4cef8803df3dc64f46e34
#
_entry.id   3053a10c0de4cef8803df3dc64f46e34
#
_cell.length_a   1.000
_cell.length_b   1.000
_cell.length_c   1.000
_cell.angle_alpha   90.00
_cell.angle_beta   90.00
_cell.angle_gamma   90.00
#
_symmetry.space_group_name_H-M   'P 1'
#
loop_
_entity.id
_entity.type
_entity.pdbx_description
1 polymer ?
#
loop_
_entity_poly.entity_id
_entity_poly.type
_entity_poly.pdbx_seq_one_letter_code
_entity_poly.pdbx_strand_id
1 'polypeptide(L)'
;MIDQPTIDRILDAAQIVDVVSEFVTLRKRGANYVGLCPFHDDKTPSFSVSPAKGLCKCFACGKGGNAVHFIMEHEQMTYPEALRWLAKKYHIEIKERELSNEEKEAQSIRESLFVVNEFARNYYQDILNNHIDGKTIGLTYFRQRGIRDDIVKKFQLGYSTSANDALVKEAQKKGYKKEFLIKTGLCYEKEDGSLRDRFWGRVIFPWLNISGKVLGFGGRVLDSRTKGVSQKYINSPESEIFSKRKELYGIFQAKSSIVKNDCVYMVEGYTDVIAMHQCGLENVVANSGTALSEEQIRLLHRFTSNITLLYDGDEAGIKASMRGIDMLLAEGMNIKVLLLPDGDDPDSFARKHNATEFQQYIKDHEEDFIRFKANLLLKESQNDPIKRAGLITDMSRSIGLIPNETLRYTFLKECASILNVDERIVMNEIKKIVKQRKDEFIERKRKEKEGNTPEIVQQTTPSNIPDEGLIPPPPYLPEEEINALQDPSLTPKGNWEKKASYAKEKELIKALIRYGGKTILYTDAKGNEKPVSVIQFISEDLKQDELELQNPLHQ
;
A
#
# COMPACT_ATOMS: atom_id res chain seq x y z
N MET A 1 13.15 -7.20 -16.44
CA MET A 1 13.19 -6.05 -15.49
C MET A 1 13.98 -4.95 -16.16
N ILE A 2 13.47 -3.70 -16.16
CA ILE A 2 14.18 -2.56 -16.77
C ILE A 2 15.52 -2.39 -16.05
N ASP A 3 16.63 -2.28 -16.80
CA ASP A 3 17.95 -2.10 -16.20
C ASP A 3 18.12 -0.69 -15.60
N GLN A 4 18.99 -0.56 -14.61
CA GLN A 4 19.18 0.72 -13.90
C GLN A 4 19.64 1.85 -14.84
N PRO A 5 20.55 1.64 -15.79
CA PRO A 5 20.94 2.68 -16.75
C PRO A 5 19.77 3.16 -17.62
N THR A 6 18.82 2.27 -17.96
CA THR A 6 17.61 2.67 -18.71
C THR A 6 16.66 3.45 -17.81
N ILE A 7 16.50 3.06 -16.54
CA ILE A 7 15.71 3.82 -15.55
C ILE A 7 16.28 5.23 -15.41
N ASP A 8 17.58 5.36 -15.23
CA ASP A 8 18.23 6.66 -15.08
C ASP A 8 18.03 7.54 -16.34
N ARG A 9 18.14 6.98 -17.53
CA ARG A 9 17.85 7.69 -18.79
C ARG A 9 16.40 8.17 -18.89
N ILE A 10 15.44 7.35 -18.44
CA ILE A 10 14.01 7.71 -18.42
C ILE A 10 13.78 8.86 -17.45
N LEU A 11 14.37 8.79 -16.25
CA LEU A 11 14.24 9.81 -15.22
C LEU A 11 14.86 11.15 -15.66
N ASP A 12 16.02 11.11 -16.32
CA ASP A 12 16.71 12.30 -16.83
C ASP A 12 15.95 12.96 -17.99
N ALA A 13 15.31 12.16 -18.85
CA ALA A 13 14.53 12.65 -19.97
C ALA A 13 13.16 13.19 -19.56
N ALA A 14 12.57 12.66 -18.50
CA ALA A 14 11.21 12.95 -18.06
C ALA A 14 11.11 14.35 -17.41
N GLN A 15 11.00 15.39 -18.23
CA GLN A 15 10.81 16.76 -17.76
C GLN A 15 9.43 16.91 -17.12
N ILE A 16 9.40 17.24 -15.83
CA ILE A 16 8.16 17.31 -15.04
C ILE A 16 7.10 18.23 -15.66
N VAL A 17 7.49 19.35 -16.24
CA VAL A 17 6.54 20.30 -16.87
C VAL A 17 5.90 19.68 -18.10
N ASP A 18 6.68 19.01 -18.95
CA ASP A 18 6.18 18.39 -20.17
C ASP A 18 5.21 17.24 -19.85
N VAL A 19 5.55 16.44 -18.83
CA VAL A 19 4.70 15.33 -18.39
C VAL A 19 3.39 15.84 -17.80
N VAL A 20 3.45 16.79 -16.89
CA VAL A 20 2.25 17.33 -16.22
C VAL A 20 1.37 18.13 -17.18
N SER A 21 1.96 18.84 -18.16
CA SER A 21 1.19 19.66 -19.11
C SER A 21 0.26 18.87 -20.02
N GLU A 22 0.46 17.54 -20.16
CA GLU A 22 -0.48 16.69 -20.90
C GLU A 22 -1.82 16.50 -20.19
N PHE A 23 -1.83 16.64 -18.86
CA PHE A 23 -2.99 16.37 -18.02
C PHE A 23 -3.55 17.62 -17.34
N VAL A 24 -2.70 18.65 -17.14
CA VAL A 24 -3.04 19.85 -16.38
C VAL A 24 -2.66 21.09 -17.17
N THR A 25 -3.62 21.99 -17.34
CA THR A 25 -3.33 23.31 -17.92
C THR A 25 -2.48 24.14 -16.95
N LEU A 26 -1.21 24.30 -17.28
CA LEU A 26 -0.23 25.00 -16.46
C LEU A 26 -0.08 26.46 -16.89
N ARG A 27 0.01 27.38 -15.92
CA ARG A 27 0.34 28.79 -16.12
C ARG A 27 1.65 29.12 -15.41
N LYS A 28 2.55 29.85 -16.09
CA LYS A 28 3.82 30.23 -15.50
C LYS A 28 3.62 31.28 -14.39
N ARG A 29 4.23 31.00 -13.22
CA ARG A 29 4.22 31.93 -12.07
C ARG A 29 5.64 32.00 -11.49
N GLY A 30 6.38 33.05 -11.88
CA GLY A 30 7.80 33.17 -11.52
C GLY A 30 8.65 32.05 -12.13
N ALA A 31 9.42 31.35 -11.31
CA ALA A 31 10.25 30.21 -11.71
C ALA A 31 9.48 28.88 -11.82
N ASN A 32 8.24 28.83 -11.34
CA ASN A 32 7.39 27.64 -11.30
C ASN A 32 6.19 27.77 -12.24
N TYR A 33 5.46 26.68 -12.39
CA TYR A 33 4.16 26.64 -13.07
C TYR A 33 3.08 26.28 -12.05
N VAL A 34 1.85 26.76 -12.25
CA VAL A 34 0.70 26.47 -11.39
C VAL A 34 -0.51 26.07 -12.22
N GLY A 35 -1.34 25.19 -11.70
CA GLY A 35 -2.58 24.71 -12.31
C GLY A 35 -3.58 24.22 -11.29
N LEU A 36 -4.74 23.75 -11.74
CA LEU A 36 -5.69 23.05 -10.90
C LEU A 36 -5.15 21.63 -10.61
N CYS A 37 -5.36 21.14 -9.40
CA CYS A 37 -4.87 19.83 -9.02
C CYS A 37 -5.65 18.73 -9.73
N PRO A 38 -4.98 17.73 -10.36
CA PRO A 38 -5.68 16.61 -10.98
C PRO A 38 -6.09 15.50 -9.99
N PHE A 39 -5.68 15.63 -8.71
CA PHE A 39 -5.86 14.59 -7.71
C PHE A 39 -7.02 14.85 -6.76
N HIS A 40 -7.63 16.05 -6.76
CA HIS A 40 -8.82 16.41 -6.00
C HIS A 40 -9.62 17.47 -6.75
N ASP A 41 -10.86 17.70 -6.35
CA ASP A 41 -11.71 18.77 -6.91
C ASP A 41 -11.19 20.14 -6.45
N ASP A 42 -10.45 20.80 -7.34
CA ASP A 42 -9.73 22.04 -7.07
C ASP A 42 -10.40 23.21 -7.81
N LYS A 43 -10.85 24.22 -7.05
CA LYS A 43 -11.45 25.43 -7.61
C LYS A 43 -10.46 26.59 -7.79
N THR A 44 -9.29 26.48 -7.15
CA THR A 44 -8.22 27.50 -7.19
C THR A 44 -6.88 26.83 -7.48
N PRO A 45 -6.01 27.43 -8.33
CA PRO A 45 -4.75 26.80 -8.69
C PRO A 45 -3.85 26.54 -7.46
N SER A 46 -3.90 25.32 -6.94
CA SER A 46 -3.12 24.86 -5.78
C SER A 46 -1.98 23.91 -6.15
N PHE A 47 -1.93 23.47 -7.41
CA PHE A 47 -0.93 22.53 -7.90
C PHE A 47 0.25 23.27 -8.51
N SER A 48 1.43 23.14 -7.92
CA SER A 48 2.67 23.80 -8.35
C SER A 48 3.64 22.80 -8.95
N VAL A 49 4.28 23.17 -10.06
CA VAL A 49 5.30 22.37 -10.76
C VAL A 49 6.58 23.18 -10.84
N SER A 50 7.67 22.63 -10.33
CA SER A 50 8.99 23.25 -10.29
C SER A 50 9.92 22.60 -11.30
N PRO A 51 10.23 23.22 -12.45
CA PRO A 51 11.16 22.68 -13.44
C PRO A 51 12.56 22.48 -12.85
N ALA A 52 13.02 23.47 -12.06
CA ALA A 52 14.38 23.45 -11.49
C ALA A 52 14.60 22.29 -10.50
N LYS A 53 13.52 21.79 -9.86
CA LYS A 53 13.59 20.68 -8.91
C LYS A 53 13.11 19.36 -9.52
N GLY A 54 12.50 19.37 -10.71
CA GLY A 54 11.90 18.19 -11.33
C GLY A 54 10.71 17.62 -10.54
N LEU A 55 10.00 18.47 -9.77
CA LEU A 55 8.95 18.06 -8.84
C LEU A 55 7.66 18.84 -9.06
N CYS A 56 6.54 18.19 -8.76
CA CYS A 56 5.23 18.82 -8.61
C CYS A 56 4.69 18.59 -7.18
N LYS A 57 3.84 19.50 -6.70
CA LYS A 57 3.11 19.38 -5.43
C LYS A 57 1.82 20.17 -5.44
N CYS A 58 0.77 19.55 -4.93
CA CYS A 58 -0.46 20.25 -4.56
C CYS A 58 -0.36 20.76 -3.13
N PHE A 59 -0.61 22.04 -2.90
CA PHE A 59 -0.57 22.64 -1.57
C PHE A 59 -1.89 22.51 -0.80
N ALA A 60 -2.95 22.06 -1.48
CA ALA A 60 -4.23 21.80 -0.83
C ALA A 60 -4.32 20.34 -0.34
N CYS A 61 -4.00 19.35 -1.19
CA CYS A 61 -4.10 17.94 -0.83
C CYS A 61 -2.78 17.27 -0.47
N GLY A 62 -1.64 17.98 -0.55
CA GLY A 62 -0.32 17.46 -0.21
C GLY A 62 0.33 16.55 -1.23
N LYS A 63 -0.41 16.01 -2.21
CA LYS A 63 0.12 15.09 -3.23
C LYS A 63 1.15 15.74 -4.13
N GLY A 64 2.20 14.98 -4.47
CA GLY A 64 3.25 15.46 -5.34
C GLY A 64 4.39 14.44 -5.48
N GLY A 65 5.39 14.78 -6.28
CA GLY A 65 6.55 13.93 -6.54
C GLY A 65 7.23 14.29 -7.85
N ASN A 66 8.09 13.38 -8.36
CA ASN A 66 8.70 13.53 -9.67
C ASN A 66 7.75 13.07 -10.81
N ALA A 67 8.22 13.12 -12.05
CA ALA A 67 7.43 12.76 -13.23
C ALA A 67 6.88 11.32 -13.17
N VAL A 68 7.65 10.37 -12.65
CA VAL A 68 7.20 8.97 -12.51
C VAL A 68 6.09 8.87 -11.47
N HIS A 69 6.26 9.51 -10.31
CA HIS A 69 5.22 9.53 -9.26
C HIS A 69 3.94 10.19 -9.76
N PHE A 70 4.05 11.28 -10.52
CA PHE A 70 2.89 11.94 -11.11
C PHE A 70 2.10 10.97 -12.01
N ILE A 71 2.78 10.25 -12.90
CA ILE A 71 2.13 9.25 -13.77
C ILE A 71 1.57 8.08 -12.97
N MET A 72 2.30 7.57 -11.97
CA MET A 72 1.80 6.52 -11.09
C MET A 72 0.49 6.92 -10.42
N GLU A 73 0.42 8.13 -9.88
CA GLU A 73 -0.74 8.66 -9.17
C GLU A 73 -1.90 9.01 -10.12
N HIS A 74 -1.60 9.65 -11.25
CA HIS A 74 -2.62 10.11 -12.20
C HIS A 74 -3.24 8.96 -12.98
N GLU A 75 -2.42 8.09 -13.57
CA GLU A 75 -2.86 6.97 -14.39
C GLU A 75 -3.12 5.69 -13.57
N GLN A 76 -2.88 5.73 -12.25
CA GLN A 76 -3.03 4.58 -11.35
C GLN A 76 -2.17 3.37 -11.80
N MET A 77 -0.96 3.68 -12.25
CA MET A 77 0.01 2.70 -12.75
C MET A 77 1.00 2.27 -11.67
N THR A 78 1.54 1.07 -11.82
CA THR A 78 2.71 0.63 -11.05
C THR A 78 3.97 1.35 -11.53
N TYR A 79 5.04 1.34 -10.71
CA TYR A 79 6.30 1.98 -11.07
C TYR A 79 6.89 1.49 -12.40
N PRO A 80 6.96 0.17 -12.69
CA PRO A 80 7.41 -0.31 -13.99
C PRO A 80 6.51 0.10 -15.17
N GLU A 81 5.20 0.18 -14.95
CA GLU A 81 4.25 0.64 -15.99
C GLU A 81 4.43 2.13 -16.29
N ALA A 82 4.61 2.95 -15.25
CA ALA A 82 4.90 4.38 -15.40
C ALA A 82 6.23 4.63 -16.11
N LEU A 83 7.28 3.83 -15.82
CA LEU A 83 8.54 3.88 -16.54
C LEU A 83 8.37 3.51 -18.03
N ARG A 84 7.62 2.46 -18.36
CA ARG A 84 7.33 2.07 -19.75
C ARG A 84 6.53 3.16 -20.47
N TRP A 85 5.58 3.79 -19.79
CA TRP A 85 4.82 4.91 -20.33
C TRP A 85 5.73 6.09 -20.68
N LEU A 86 6.60 6.49 -19.75
CA LEU A 86 7.58 7.57 -19.97
C LEU A 86 8.61 7.21 -21.05
N ALA A 87 9.11 5.98 -21.06
CA ALA A 87 10.02 5.51 -22.09
C ALA A 87 9.39 5.60 -23.49
N LYS A 88 8.13 5.19 -23.63
CA LYS A 88 7.37 5.33 -24.88
C LYS A 88 7.21 6.80 -25.30
N LYS A 89 6.87 7.69 -24.35
CA LYS A 89 6.73 9.12 -24.59
C LYS A 89 8.01 9.77 -25.09
N TYR A 90 9.14 9.43 -24.48
CA TYR A 90 10.44 10.00 -24.82
C TYR A 90 11.25 9.18 -25.82
N HIS A 91 10.63 8.20 -26.46
CA HIS A 91 11.25 7.30 -27.45
C HIS A 91 12.55 6.63 -26.95
N ILE A 92 12.58 6.28 -25.67
CA ILE A 92 13.70 5.59 -25.04
C ILE A 92 13.50 4.10 -25.21
N GLU A 93 14.43 3.44 -25.89
CA GLU A 93 14.43 2.00 -25.99
C GLU A 93 14.72 1.39 -24.60
N ILE A 94 13.80 0.55 -24.16
CA ILE A 94 13.93 -0.13 -22.87
C ILE A 94 14.87 -1.32 -23.06
N LYS A 95 16.05 -1.24 -22.47
CA LYS A 95 16.90 -2.41 -22.31
C LYS A 95 16.43 -3.16 -21.08
N GLU A 96 15.88 -4.34 -21.30
CA GLU A 96 15.58 -5.27 -20.22
C GLU A 96 16.86 -6.07 -19.91
N ARG A 97 17.14 -6.21 -18.62
CA ARG A 97 18.19 -7.14 -18.17
C ARG A 97 17.84 -8.51 -18.73
N GLU A 98 18.78 -9.17 -19.39
CA GLU A 98 18.60 -10.57 -19.77
C GLU A 98 18.32 -11.37 -18.50
N LEU A 99 17.10 -11.89 -18.43
CA LEU A 99 16.69 -12.80 -17.36
C LEU A 99 17.45 -14.10 -17.51
N SER A 100 17.86 -14.70 -16.40
CA SER A 100 18.37 -16.07 -16.40
C SER A 100 17.31 -17.02 -16.97
N ASN A 101 17.71 -18.23 -17.40
CA ASN A 101 16.75 -19.22 -17.89
C ASN A 101 15.73 -19.58 -16.81
N GLU A 102 16.14 -19.63 -15.55
CA GLU A 102 15.25 -19.87 -14.40
C GLU A 102 14.25 -18.72 -14.19
N GLU A 103 14.72 -17.46 -14.30
CA GLU A 103 13.84 -16.28 -14.21
C GLU A 103 12.82 -16.22 -15.36
N LYS A 104 13.23 -16.58 -16.60
CA LYS A 104 12.32 -16.68 -17.76
C LYS A 104 11.28 -17.77 -17.58
N GLU A 105 11.68 -18.93 -17.06
CA GLU A 105 10.78 -20.03 -16.78
C GLU A 105 9.77 -19.65 -15.69
N ALA A 106 10.21 -19.04 -14.59
CA ALA A 106 9.34 -18.57 -13.53
C ALA A 106 8.37 -17.50 -14.01
N GLN A 107 8.80 -16.53 -14.84
CA GLN A 107 7.93 -15.54 -15.44
C GLN A 107 6.88 -16.20 -16.36
N SER A 108 7.28 -17.16 -17.19
CA SER A 108 6.38 -17.91 -18.07
C SER A 108 5.33 -18.71 -17.28
N ILE A 109 5.75 -19.34 -16.16
CA ILE A 109 4.84 -20.01 -15.23
C ILE A 109 3.84 -19.00 -14.66
N ARG A 110 4.32 -17.88 -14.12
CA ARG A 110 3.46 -16.83 -13.55
C ARG A 110 2.43 -16.30 -14.55
N GLU A 111 2.85 -16.02 -15.77
CA GLU A 111 1.94 -15.59 -16.84
C GLU A 111 0.88 -16.68 -17.15
N SER A 112 1.29 -17.94 -17.16
CA SER A 112 0.38 -19.08 -17.34
C SER A 112 -0.66 -19.18 -16.23
N LEU A 113 -0.27 -18.88 -14.97
CA LEU A 113 -1.20 -18.85 -13.83
C LEU A 113 -2.25 -17.74 -13.98
N PHE A 114 -1.85 -16.53 -14.43
CA PHE A 114 -2.82 -15.46 -14.73
C PHE A 114 -3.78 -15.83 -15.86
N VAL A 115 -3.29 -16.43 -16.94
CA VAL A 115 -4.12 -16.88 -18.05
C VAL A 115 -5.16 -17.91 -17.61
N VAL A 116 -4.78 -18.85 -16.75
CA VAL A 116 -5.68 -19.86 -16.19
C VAL A 116 -6.73 -19.24 -15.27
N ASN A 117 -6.36 -18.27 -14.42
CA ASN A 117 -7.31 -17.57 -13.56
C ASN A 117 -8.28 -16.70 -14.38
N GLU A 118 -7.79 -16.04 -15.44
CA GLU A 118 -8.62 -15.28 -16.37
C GLU A 118 -9.67 -16.17 -17.07
N PHE A 119 -9.24 -17.35 -17.52
CA PHE A 119 -10.14 -18.36 -18.06
C PHE A 119 -11.22 -18.77 -17.04
N ALA A 120 -10.81 -19.06 -15.79
CA ALA A 120 -11.74 -19.47 -14.74
C ALA A 120 -12.76 -18.37 -14.42
N ARG A 121 -12.33 -17.09 -14.34
CA ARG A 121 -13.24 -15.95 -14.18
C ARG A 121 -14.28 -15.90 -15.29
N ASN A 122 -13.84 -15.97 -16.54
CA ASN A 122 -14.73 -15.93 -17.70
C ASN A 122 -15.72 -17.09 -17.67
N TYR A 123 -15.24 -18.29 -17.31
CA TYR A 123 -16.07 -19.47 -17.15
C TYR A 123 -17.15 -19.27 -16.07
N TYR A 124 -16.77 -18.82 -14.88
CA TYR A 124 -17.75 -18.62 -13.80
C TYR A 124 -18.76 -17.51 -14.11
N GLN A 125 -18.36 -16.47 -14.82
CA GLN A 125 -19.28 -15.44 -15.32
C GLN A 125 -20.23 -15.97 -16.40
N ASP A 126 -19.73 -16.78 -17.30
CA ASP A 126 -20.56 -17.42 -18.34
C ASP A 126 -21.59 -18.35 -17.70
N ILE A 127 -21.18 -19.19 -16.75
CA ILE A 127 -22.11 -20.03 -15.99
C ILE A 127 -23.16 -19.18 -15.27
N LEU A 128 -22.76 -18.09 -14.60
CA LEU A 128 -23.71 -17.22 -13.89
C LEU A 128 -24.77 -16.64 -14.83
N ASN A 129 -24.37 -16.19 -16.01
CA ASN A 129 -25.24 -15.43 -16.91
C ASN A 129 -26.00 -16.30 -17.94
N ASN A 130 -25.44 -17.45 -18.33
CA ASN A 130 -25.94 -18.25 -19.44
C ASN A 130 -26.43 -19.63 -19.05
N HIS A 131 -25.89 -20.26 -18.01
CA HIS A 131 -26.32 -21.57 -17.53
C HIS A 131 -27.63 -21.48 -16.74
N ILE A 132 -28.46 -22.53 -16.79
CA ILE A 132 -29.75 -22.56 -16.06
C ILE A 132 -29.55 -22.39 -14.53
N ASP A 133 -28.61 -23.14 -13.93
CA ASP A 133 -28.31 -23.05 -12.49
C ASP A 133 -27.72 -21.68 -12.12
N GLY A 134 -26.93 -21.08 -13.00
CA GLY A 134 -26.39 -19.73 -12.82
C GLY A 134 -27.52 -18.71 -12.68
N LYS A 135 -28.51 -18.76 -13.57
CA LYS A 135 -29.67 -17.85 -13.55
C LYS A 135 -30.60 -18.10 -12.38
N THR A 136 -30.91 -19.37 -12.12
CA THR A 136 -31.93 -19.74 -11.12
C THR A 136 -31.39 -19.77 -9.68
N ILE A 137 -30.10 -20.05 -9.51
CA ILE A 137 -29.46 -20.15 -8.18
C ILE A 137 -28.52 -18.97 -7.94
N GLY A 138 -27.53 -18.77 -8.80
CA GLY A 138 -26.47 -17.77 -8.64
C GLY A 138 -27.00 -16.34 -8.66
N LEU A 139 -27.68 -15.92 -9.74
CA LEU A 139 -28.27 -14.57 -9.87
C LEU A 139 -29.38 -14.36 -8.84
N THR A 140 -30.18 -15.37 -8.55
CA THR A 140 -31.24 -15.28 -7.53
C THR A 140 -30.62 -14.99 -6.15
N TYR A 141 -29.52 -15.64 -5.81
CA TYR A 141 -28.80 -15.35 -4.56
C TYR A 141 -28.35 -13.88 -4.49
N PHE A 142 -27.71 -13.36 -5.53
CA PHE A 142 -27.25 -11.97 -5.54
C PHE A 142 -28.44 -10.99 -5.44
N ARG A 143 -29.52 -11.24 -6.17
CA ARG A 143 -30.74 -10.41 -6.13
C ARG A 143 -31.46 -10.45 -4.78
N GLN A 144 -31.54 -11.62 -4.13
CA GLN A 144 -32.10 -11.76 -2.78
C GLN A 144 -31.27 -11.01 -1.74
N ARG A 145 -29.96 -10.84 -1.98
CA ARG A 145 -29.09 -9.98 -1.18
C ARG A 145 -29.18 -8.48 -1.54
N GLY A 146 -30.01 -8.13 -2.50
CA GLY A 146 -30.15 -6.75 -2.95
C GLY A 146 -28.98 -6.26 -3.82
N ILE A 147 -28.11 -7.16 -4.34
CA ILE A 147 -26.98 -6.78 -5.19
C ILE A 147 -27.50 -6.56 -6.61
N ARG A 148 -27.29 -5.36 -7.17
CA ARG A 148 -27.72 -4.98 -8.51
C ARG A 148 -26.85 -5.63 -9.59
N ASP A 149 -27.45 -5.80 -10.78
CA ASP A 149 -26.78 -6.45 -11.92
C ASP A 149 -25.56 -5.66 -12.43
N ASP A 150 -25.55 -4.31 -12.30
CA ASP A 150 -24.38 -3.48 -12.61
C ASP A 150 -23.20 -3.76 -11.66
N ILE A 151 -23.48 -3.98 -10.38
CA ILE A 151 -22.52 -4.34 -9.36
C ILE A 151 -21.98 -5.76 -9.56
N VAL A 152 -22.85 -6.72 -9.90
CA VAL A 152 -22.45 -8.09 -10.28
C VAL A 152 -21.41 -8.05 -11.41
N LYS A 153 -21.61 -7.19 -12.42
CA LYS A 153 -20.66 -6.98 -13.53
C LYS A 153 -19.39 -6.28 -13.06
N LYS A 154 -19.50 -5.21 -12.27
CA LYS A 154 -18.36 -4.42 -11.79
C LYS A 154 -17.39 -5.25 -10.95
N PHE A 155 -17.91 -6.11 -10.08
CA PHE A 155 -17.12 -7.04 -9.29
C PHE A 155 -16.82 -8.37 -9.98
N GLN A 156 -17.26 -8.54 -11.22
CA GLN A 156 -17.01 -9.73 -12.04
C GLN A 156 -17.47 -11.02 -11.35
N LEU A 157 -18.58 -10.95 -10.60
CA LEU A 157 -19.09 -12.08 -9.83
C LEU A 157 -19.47 -13.25 -10.72
N GLY A 158 -19.35 -14.46 -10.19
CA GLY A 158 -19.57 -15.70 -10.94
C GLY A 158 -20.34 -16.75 -10.15
N TYR A 159 -20.58 -17.88 -10.80
CA TYR A 159 -21.16 -19.07 -10.19
C TYR A 159 -20.49 -20.34 -10.69
N SER A 160 -20.25 -21.26 -9.79
CA SER A 160 -19.79 -22.61 -10.10
C SER A 160 -20.90 -23.61 -9.80
N THR A 161 -21.25 -24.45 -10.76
CA THR A 161 -22.31 -25.46 -10.63
C THR A 161 -22.01 -26.48 -9.55
N SER A 162 -22.99 -27.29 -9.20
CA SER A 162 -22.84 -28.40 -8.25
C SER A 162 -22.01 -29.58 -8.80
N ALA A 163 -21.73 -29.62 -10.10
CA ALA A 163 -20.81 -30.59 -10.69
C ALA A 163 -19.37 -30.31 -10.21
N ASN A 164 -18.72 -31.32 -9.68
CA ASN A 164 -17.46 -31.18 -8.96
C ASN A 164 -16.20 -31.23 -9.84
N ASP A 165 -16.36 -31.30 -11.16
CA ASP A 165 -15.30 -31.40 -12.16
C ASP A 165 -15.59 -30.59 -13.44
N ALA A 166 -16.61 -29.72 -13.41
CA ALA A 166 -17.08 -29.02 -14.59
C ALA A 166 -16.05 -28.01 -15.14
N LEU A 167 -15.41 -27.22 -14.27
CA LEU A 167 -14.35 -26.30 -14.66
C LEU A 167 -13.14 -27.06 -15.21
N VAL A 168 -12.72 -28.12 -14.52
CA VAL A 168 -11.56 -28.94 -14.93
C VAL A 168 -11.78 -29.53 -16.31
N LYS A 169 -12.95 -30.13 -16.57
CA LYS A 169 -13.30 -30.71 -17.88
C LYS A 169 -13.26 -29.66 -18.98
N GLU A 170 -13.85 -28.48 -18.75
CA GLU A 170 -13.84 -27.40 -19.75
C GLU A 170 -12.43 -26.84 -19.97
N ALA A 171 -11.63 -26.69 -18.90
CA ALA A 171 -10.24 -26.25 -18.99
C ALA A 171 -9.40 -27.23 -19.82
N GLN A 172 -9.50 -28.53 -19.54
CA GLN A 172 -8.79 -29.57 -20.28
C GLN A 172 -9.20 -29.62 -21.74
N LYS A 173 -10.50 -29.48 -22.05
CA LYS A 173 -11.01 -29.40 -23.40
C LYS A 173 -10.42 -28.22 -24.20
N LYS A 174 -10.16 -27.10 -23.51
CA LYS A 174 -9.51 -25.90 -24.09
C LYS A 174 -7.99 -25.96 -24.08
N GLY A 175 -7.38 -27.07 -23.62
CA GLY A 175 -5.95 -27.30 -23.66
C GLY A 175 -5.16 -26.72 -22.48
N TYR A 176 -5.81 -26.29 -21.38
CA TYR A 176 -5.12 -25.84 -20.19
C TYR A 176 -4.49 -27.01 -19.45
N LYS A 177 -3.23 -26.86 -19.03
CA LYS A 177 -2.49 -27.91 -18.32
C LYS A 177 -2.97 -28.06 -16.89
N LYS A 178 -3.10 -29.32 -16.42
CA LYS A 178 -3.56 -29.64 -15.06
C LYS A 178 -2.69 -29.01 -13.96
N GLU A 179 -1.40 -28.92 -14.19
CA GLU A 179 -0.44 -28.35 -13.24
C GLU A 179 -0.76 -26.90 -12.85
N PHE A 180 -1.17 -26.06 -13.80
CA PHE A 180 -1.53 -24.67 -13.53
C PHE A 180 -2.88 -24.55 -12.84
N LEU A 181 -3.84 -25.45 -13.12
CA LEU A 181 -5.11 -25.52 -12.40
C LEU A 181 -4.92 -25.91 -10.93
N ILE A 182 -3.98 -26.80 -10.66
CA ILE A 182 -3.61 -27.18 -9.27
C ILE A 182 -2.84 -26.06 -8.59
N LYS A 183 -1.81 -25.46 -9.23
CA LYS A 183 -1.00 -24.38 -8.68
C LYS A 183 -1.82 -23.14 -8.33
N THR A 184 -2.84 -22.81 -9.10
CA THR A 184 -3.77 -21.70 -8.79
C THR A 184 -4.82 -22.07 -7.75
N GLY A 185 -4.91 -23.34 -7.38
CA GLY A 185 -5.91 -23.84 -6.45
C GLY A 185 -7.34 -23.83 -7.00
N LEU A 186 -7.52 -23.79 -8.32
CA LEU A 186 -8.83 -23.96 -8.96
C LEU A 186 -9.36 -25.38 -8.80
N CYS A 187 -8.47 -26.34 -8.77
CA CYS A 187 -8.76 -27.74 -8.49
C CYS A 187 -7.72 -28.37 -7.56
N TYR A 188 -8.03 -29.57 -7.12
CA TYR A 188 -7.10 -30.43 -6.39
C TYR A 188 -7.17 -31.87 -6.91
N GLU A 189 -6.08 -32.59 -6.78
CA GLU A 189 -5.97 -33.99 -7.18
C GLU A 189 -6.33 -34.88 -5.99
N LYS A 190 -7.15 -35.89 -6.20
CA LYS A 190 -7.49 -36.91 -5.22
C LYS A 190 -6.48 -38.05 -5.24
N GLU A 191 -6.56 -38.95 -4.27
CA GLU A 191 -5.73 -40.14 -4.17
C GLU A 191 -5.84 -41.07 -5.39
N ASP A 192 -7.00 -41.06 -6.06
CA ASP A 192 -7.26 -41.83 -7.28
C ASP A 192 -6.74 -41.16 -8.57
N GLY A 193 -6.06 -40.00 -8.45
CA GLY A 193 -5.53 -39.21 -9.55
C GLY A 193 -6.58 -38.35 -10.29
N SER A 194 -7.85 -38.42 -9.87
CA SER A 194 -8.91 -37.58 -10.47
C SER A 194 -8.83 -36.14 -9.94
N LEU A 195 -9.13 -35.17 -10.81
CA LEU A 195 -9.19 -33.76 -10.45
C LEU A 195 -10.60 -33.38 -10.00
N ARG A 196 -10.68 -32.52 -8.99
CA ARG A 196 -11.95 -31.98 -8.49
C ARG A 196 -11.86 -30.45 -8.37
N ASP A 197 -12.92 -29.79 -8.83
CA ASP A 197 -13.06 -28.34 -8.70
C ASP A 197 -13.11 -27.93 -7.24
N ARG A 198 -12.37 -26.89 -6.85
CA ARG A 198 -12.37 -26.38 -5.46
C ARG A 198 -13.66 -25.63 -5.12
N PHE A 199 -14.21 -24.91 -6.07
CA PHE A 199 -15.29 -23.95 -5.84
C PHE A 199 -16.68 -24.46 -6.28
N TRP A 200 -16.86 -25.76 -6.49
CA TRP A 200 -18.13 -26.35 -6.93
C TRP A 200 -19.29 -25.98 -5.98
N GLY A 201 -20.47 -25.68 -6.55
CA GLY A 201 -21.69 -25.33 -5.81
C GLY A 201 -21.63 -23.98 -5.09
N ARG A 202 -20.82 -23.01 -5.58
CA ARG A 202 -20.58 -21.75 -4.90
C ARG A 202 -20.79 -20.53 -5.81
N VAL A 203 -21.25 -19.43 -5.23
CA VAL A 203 -21.06 -18.11 -5.85
C VAL A 203 -19.62 -17.69 -5.67
N ILE A 204 -19.08 -16.99 -6.68
CA ILE A 204 -17.66 -16.72 -6.85
C ILE A 204 -17.40 -15.22 -6.77
N PHE A 205 -16.36 -14.87 -6.02
CA PHE A 205 -15.86 -13.51 -5.81
C PHE A 205 -14.40 -13.45 -6.31
N PRO A 206 -14.13 -12.94 -7.53
CA PRO A 206 -12.76 -12.83 -8.01
C PRO A 206 -11.95 -11.81 -7.21
N TRP A 207 -10.70 -12.17 -6.88
CA TRP A 207 -9.72 -11.25 -6.32
C TRP A 207 -8.91 -10.64 -7.45
N LEU A 208 -8.88 -9.33 -7.52
CA LEU A 208 -8.15 -8.58 -8.54
C LEU A 208 -7.00 -7.82 -7.88
N ASN A 209 -5.82 -7.86 -8.50
CA ASN A 209 -4.72 -6.98 -8.10
C ASN A 209 -5.01 -5.52 -8.49
N ILE A 210 -4.12 -4.61 -8.15
CA ILE A 210 -4.22 -3.18 -8.48
C ILE A 210 -4.40 -2.95 -10.00
N SER A 211 -3.79 -3.77 -10.86
CA SER A 211 -3.88 -3.68 -12.32
C SER A 211 -5.12 -4.36 -12.91
N GLY A 212 -5.96 -4.99 -12.09
CA GLY A 212 -7.17 -5.70 -12.55
C GLY A 212 -6.95 -7.13 -13.04
N LYS A 213 -5.76 -7.71 -12.87
CA LYS A 213 -5.51 -9.13 -13.16
C LYS A 213 -6.09 -10.01 -12.06
N VAL A 214 -6.64 -11.17 -12.43
CA VAL A 214 -7.24 -12.11 -11.50
C VAL A 214 -6.17 -12.90 -10.75
N LEU A 215 -6.09 -12.70 -9.44
CA LEU A 215 -5.14 -13.38 -8.56
C LEU A 215 -5.66 -14.72 -8.05
N GLY A 216 -6.94 -14.78 -7.74
CA GLY A 216 -7.60 -15.94 -7.14
C GLY A 216 -9.09 -15.69 -6.95
N PHE A 217 -9.72 -16.51 -6.13
CA PHE A 217 -11.17 -16.48 -5.93
C PHE A 217 -11.55 -16.72 -4.47
N GLY A 218 -12.63 -16.08 -4.06
CA GLY A 218 -13.43 -16.45 -2.92
C GLY A 218 -14.68 -17.21 -3.38
N GLY A 219 -15.15 -18.18 -2.61
CA GLY A 219 -16.37 -18.90 -2.95
C GLY A 219 -17.26 -19.10 -1.73
N ARG A 220 -18.55 -18.74 -1.82
CA ARG A 220 -19.55 -18.95 -0.77
C ARG A 220 -20.54 -20.03 -1.19
N VAL A 221 -20.69 -21.05 -0.35
CA VAL A 221 -21.71 -22.08 -0.57
C VAL A 221 -23.12 -21.53 -0.30
N LEU A 222 -24.07 -21.87 -1.14
CA LEU A 222 -25.44 -21.34 -1.08
C LEU A 222 -26.40 -22.25 -0.32
N ASP A 223 -26.20 -23.55 -0.39
CA ASP A 223 -27.08 -24.53 0.23
C ASP A 223 -26.35 -25.30 1.33
N SER A 224 -26.88 -25.22 2.57
CA SER A 224 -26.43 -26.05 3.69
C SER A 224 -26.67 -27.55 3.46
N ARG A 225 -27.47 -27.91 2.46
CA ARG A 225 -27.73 -29.29 2.02
C ARG A 225 -26.67 -29.85 1.09
N THR A 226 -25.66 -29.04 0.66
CA THR A 226 -24.53 -29.56 -0.10
C THR A 226 -23.74 -30.50 0.80
N LYS A 227 -24.08 -31.80 0.77
CA LYS A 227 -23.45 -32.83 1.61
C LYS A 227 -21.93 -32.82 1.41
N GLY A 228 -21.18 -32.69 2.50
CA GLY A 228 -19.72 -32.73 2.50
C GLY A 228 -19.02 -31.34 2.44
N VAL A 229 -19.75 -30.23 2.51
CA VAL A 229 -19.17 -28.88 2.59
C VAL A 229 -19.25 -28.36 4.02
N SER A 230 -18.12 -28.36 4.74
CA SER A 230 -18.02 -27.88 6.11
C SER A 230 -17.83 -26.37 6.23
N GLN A 231 -17.30 -25.70 5.18
CA GLN A 231 -16.94 -24.28 5.23
C GLN A 231 -17.88 -23.44 4.37
N LYS A 232 -18.53 -22.45 5.00
CA LYS A 232 -19.42 -21.49 4.34
C LYS A 232 -18.68 -20.67 3.27
N TYR A 233 -17.48 -20.18 3.60
CA TYR A 233 -16.58 -19.46 2.70
C TYR A 233 -15.26 -20.21 2.55
N ILE A 234 -14.74 -20.25 1.33
CA ILE A 234 -13.38 -20.71 1.02
C ILE A 234 -12.70 -19.72 0.09
N ASN A 235 -11.37 -19.64 0.20
CA ASN A 235 -10.54 -18.82 -0.70
C ASN A 235 -9.58 -19.72 -1.49
N SER A 236 -9.02 -19.18 -2.58
CA SER A 236 -7.85 -19.76 -3.21
C SER A 236 -6.75 -19.97 -2.16
N PRO A 237 -5.96 -21.04 -2.25
CA PRO A 237 -4.77 -21.22 -1.43
C PRO A 237 -3.70 -20.20 -1.81
N GLU A 238 -2.68 -20.06 -0.97
CA GLU A 238 -1.47 -19.33 -1.31
C GLU A 238 -0.84 -19.90 -2.59
N SER A 239 -0.37 -19.04 -3.48
CA SER A 239 0.27 -19.41 -4.75
C SER A 239 1.30 -18.38 -5.16
N GLU A 240 2.01 -18.62 -6.27
CA GLU A 240 2.99 -17.67 -6.82
C GLU A 240 2.38 -16.31 -7.21
N ILE A 241 1.05 -16.25 -7.45
CA ILE A 241 0.34 -15.02 -7.84
C ILE A 241 -0.69 -14.55 -6.82
N PHE A 242 -0.97 -15.29 -5.77
CA PHE A 242 -1.97 -14.95 -4.76
C PHE A 242 -1.47 -15.18 -3.34
N SER A 243 -1.47 -14.14 -2.55
CA SER A 243 -1.22 -14.21 -1.12
C SER A 243 -2.23 -13.36 -0.36
N LYS A 244 -3.01 -13.98 0.53
CA LYS A 244 -3.98 -13.26 1.36
C LYS A 244 -3.35 -12.20 2.25
N ARG A 245 -2.07 -12.35 2.60
CA ARG A 245 -1.33 -11.40 3.42
C ARG A 245 -0.93 -10.14 2.66
N LYS A 246 -0.91 -10.19 1.33
CA LYS A 246 -0.45 -9.08 0.48
C LYS A 246 -1.60 -8.35 -0.20
N GLU A 247 -2.74 -9.02 -0.36
CA GLU A 247 -3.83 -8.54 -1.19
C GLU A 247 -5.05 -8.13 -0.37
N LEU A 248 -5.84 -7.23 -0.92
CA LEU A 248 -7.10 -6.75 -0.36
C LEU A 248 -8.23 -6.92 -1.37
N TYR A 249 -9.33 -7.52 -0.93
CA TYR A 249 -10.50 -7.63 -1.79
C TYR A 249 -11.12 -6.25 -2.06
N GLY A 250 -11.45 -5.98 -3.31
CA GLY A 250 -12.04 -4.71 -3.72
C GLY A 250 -11.03 -3.62 -4.07
N ILE A 251 -9.71 -3.83 -3.87
CA ILE A 251 -8.69 -2.78 -4.09
C ILE A 251 -8.69 -2.23 -5.51
N PHE A 252 -8.92 -3.08 -6.53
CA PHE A 252 -8.99 -2.65 -7.92
C PHE A 252 -10.14 -1.68 -8.17
N GLN A 253 -11.32 -1.98 -7.63
CA GLN A 253 -12.50 -1.13 -7.75
C GLN A 253 -12.40 0.14 -6.92
N ALA A 254 -11.73 0.06 -5.76
CA ALA A 254 -11.67 1.13 -4.76
C ALA A 254 -10.56 2.16 -5.01
N LYS A 255 -9.45 1.79 -5.65
CA LYS A 255 -8.22 2.60 -5.73
C LYS A 255 -8.44 4.06 -6.14
N SER A 256 -9.23 4.31 -7.18
CA SER A 256 -9.50 5.67 -7.66
C SER A 256 -10.34 6.48 -6.67
N SER A 257 -11.30 5.85 -6.02
CA SER A 257 -12.15 6.48 -5.00
C SER A 257 -11.38 6.69 -3.68
N ILE A 258 -10.43 5.81 -3.33
CA ILE A 258 -9.53 6.01 -2.18
C ILE A 258 -8.70 7.27 -2.39
N VAL A 259 -8.08 7.41 -3.57
CA VAL A 259 -7.26 8.57 -3.91
C VAL A 259 -8.10 9.85 -3.93
N LYS A 260 -9.29 9.81 -4.55
CA LYS A 260 -10.19 10.97 -4.66
C LYS A 260 -10.69 11.46 -3.29
N ASN A 261 -11.04 10.54 -2.41
CA ASN A 261 -11.60 10.86 -1.09
C ASN A 261 -10.53 10.99 0.00
N ASP A 262 -9.26 10.68 -0.34
CA ASP A 262 -8.13 10.60 0.60
C ASP A 262 -8.47 9.81 1.87
N CYS A 263 -9.23 8.72 1.72
CA CYS A 263 -9.66 7.85 2.81
C CYS A 263 -10.02 6.47 2.27
N VAL A 264 -9.75 5.43 3.06
CA VAL A 264 -10.17 4.05 2.78
C VAL A 264 -11.03 3.52 3.92
N TYR A 265 -12.14 2.88 3.59
CA TYR A 265 -12.94 2.07 4.52
C TYR A 265 -12.45 0.63 4.49
N MET A 266 -12.17 0.07 5.67
CA MET A 266 -11.79 -1.33 5.84
C MET A 266 -12.92 -2.10 6.50
N VAL A 267 -13.36 -3.18 5.86
CA VAL A 267 -14.40 -4.10 6.33
C VAL A 267 -13.90 -5.53 6.35
N GLU A 268 -14.73 -6.46 6.85
CA GLU A 268 -14.29 -7.86 7.04
C GLU A 268 -14.51 -8.74 5.81
N GLY A 269 -15.62 -8.58 5.09
CA GLY A 269 -16.08 -9.54 4.08
C GLY A 269 -16.31 -9.00 2.68
N TYR A 270 -16.51 -9.91 1.74
CA TYR A 270 -16.81 -9.60 0.35
C TYR A 270 -18.13 -8.86 0.18
N THR A 271 -19.15 -9.32 0.91
CA THR A 271 -20.50 -8.77 0.84
C THR A 271 -20.56 -7.36 1.37
N ASP A 272 -19.75 -7.05 2.38
CA ASP A 272 -19.65 -5.72 2.97
C ASP A 272 -19.07 -4.72 1.99
N VAL A 273 -17.96 -5.11 1.31
CA VAL A 273 -17.37 -4.30 0.22
C VAL A 273 -18.41 -4.02 -0.86
N ILE A 274 -19.12 -5.04 -1.30
CA ILE A 274 -20.11 -4.93 -2.39
C ILE A 274 -21.29 -4.04 -1.96
N ALA A 275 -21.80 -4.21 -0.74
CA ALA A 275 -22.91 -3.45 -0.21
C ALA A 275 -22.55 -1.97 -0.03
N MET A 276 -21.42 -1.65 0.59
CA MET A 276 -20.95 -0.28 0.73
C MET A 276 -20.69 0.39 -0.61
N HIS A 277 -20.03 -0.33 -1.53
CA HIS A 277 -19.78 0.17 -2.87
C HIS A 277 -21.08 0.51 -3.61
N GLN A 278 -22.11 -0.32 -3.47
CA GLN A 278 -23.44 -0.07 -4.04
C GLN A 278 -24.13 1.16 -3.43
N CYS A 279 -23.85 1.48 -2.17
CA CYS A 279 -24.29 2.69 -1.49
C CYS A 279 -23.47 3.94 -1.84
N GLY A 280 -22.55 3.86 -2.82
CA GLY A 280 -21.71 4.98 -3.25
C GLY A 280 -20.45 5.21 -2.39
N LEU A 281 -20.17 4.33 -1.43
CA LEU A 281 -18.94 4.29 -0.65
C LEU A 281 -17.92 3.39 -1.39
N GLU A 282 -17.43 3.89 -2.52
CA GLU A 282 -16.60 3.09 -3.43
C GLU A 282 -15.16 2.87 -2.94
N ASN A 283 -14.68 3.67 -1.97
CA ASN A 283 -13.35 3.59 -1.37
C ASN A 283 -13.28 2.55 -0.24
N VAL A 284 -13.82 1.35 -0.48
CA VAL A 284 -13.93 0.27 0.51
C VAL A 284 -13.19 -0.98 0.07
N VAL A 285 -12.49 -1.62 1.01
CA VAL A 285 -11.73 -2.86 0.81
C VAL A 285 -11.94 -3.82 2.00
N ALA A 286 -11.63 -5.11 1.79
CA ALA A 286 -11.68 -6.09 2.86
C ALA A 286 -10.42 -6.98 2.91
N ASN A 287 -10.06 -7.40 4.14
CA ASN A 287 -9.02 -8.42 4.37
C ASN A 287 -9.55 -9.86 4.21
N SER A 288 -10.88 -10.04 4.19
CA SER A 288 -11.61 -11.28 3.86
C SER A 288 -11.17 -12.53 4.63
N GLY A 289 -11.26 -12.45 5.95
CA GLY A 289 -11.08 -13.61 6.85
C GLY A 289 -9.63 -13.85 7.26
N THR A 290 -8.78 -12.83 7.23
CA THR A 290 -7.45 -12.82 7.81
C THR A 290 -7.27 -11.62 8.73
N ALA A 291 -6.35 -11.70 9.71
CA ALA A 291 -5.94 -10.49 10.41
C ALA A 291 -5.22 -9.55 9.43
N LEU A 292 -5.37 -8.24 9.63
CA LEU A 292 -4.66 -7.23 8.85
C LEU A 292 -3.13 -7.43 8.94
N SER A 293 -2.43 -7.36 7.83
CA SER A 293 -0.98 -7.55 7.74
C SER A 293 -0.25 -6.24 7.45
N GLU A 294 1.05 -6.20 7.74
CA GLU A 294 1.90 -5.06 7.39
C GLU A 294 1.93 -4.82 5.88
N GLU A 295 1.93 -5.89 5.07
CA GLU A 295 1.95 -5.78 3.61
C GLU A 295 0.66 -5.14 3.07
N GLN A 296 -0.50 -5.51 3.64
CA GLN A 296 -1.79 -4.89 3.30
C GLN A 296 -1.83 -3.41 3.71
N ILE A 297 -1.28 -3.07 4.88
CA ILE A 297 -1.20 -1.67 5.34
C ILE A 297 -0.32 -0.86 4.40
N ARG A 298 0.85 -1.36 4.03
CA ARG A 298 1.74 -0.70 3.07
C ARG A 298 1.12 -0.56 1.69
N LEU A 299 0.30 -1.54 1.27
CA LEU A 299 -0.47 -1.44 0.05
C LEU A 299 -1.44 -0.25 0.08
N LEU A 300 -2.19 -0.09 1.17
CA LEU A 300 -3.13 1.04 1.35
C LEU A 300 -2.42 2.37 1.49
N HIS A 301 -1.30 2.41 2.22
CA HIS A 301 -0.51 3.62 2.46
C HIS A 301 0.04 4.25 1.16
N ARG A 302 0.09 3.47 0.06
CA ARG A 302 0.40 4.01 -1.28
C ARG A 302 -0.69 4.92 -1.83
N PHE A 303 -1.93 4.80 -1.36
CA PHE A 303 -3.08 5.54 -1.88
C PHE A 303 -3.56 6.61 -0.92
N THR A 304 -3.51 6.36 0.39
CA THR A 304 -3.93 7.30 1.44
C THR A 304 -3.28 6.95 2.77
N SER A 305 -3.13 7.96 3.63
CA SER A 305 -2.76 7.74 5.03
C SER A 305 -3.97 7.67 5.97
N ASN A 306 -5.20 7.80 5.46
CA ASN A 306 -6.41 7.87 6.27
C ASN A 306 -7.24 6.59 6.11
N ILE A 307 -7.53 5.91 7.21
CA ILE A 307 -8.31 4.68 7.23
C ILE A 307 -9.44 4.77 8.25
N THR A 308 -10.64 4.36 7.86
CA THR A 308 -11.77 4.15 8.78
C THR A 308 -12.07 2.66 8.84
N LEU A 309 -11.96 2.07 10.03
CA LEU A 309 -12.22 0.67 10.30
C LEU A 309 -13.69 0.50 10.69
N LEU A 310 -14.42 -0.29 9.91
CA LEU A 310 -15.79 -0.67 10.22
C LEU A 310 -15.81 -2.09 10.76
N TYR A 311 -16.29 -2.24 11.98
CA TYR A 311 -16.37 -3.52 12.64
C TYR A 311 -17.81 -3.91 12.95
N ASP A 312 -18.06 -5.21 12.91
CA ASP A 312 -19.24 -5.81 13.51
C ASP A 312 -19.21 -5.49 15.00
N GLY A 313 -20.32 -5.02 15.55
CA GLY A 313 -20.39 -4.51 16.92
C GLY A 313 -20.23 -5.55 18.04
N ASP A 314 -19.60 -6.72 17.76
CA ASP A 314 -19.36 -7.75 18.75
C ASP A 314 -18.04 -7.55 19.52
N GLU A 315 -18.00 -7.98 20.80
CA GLU A 315 -16.80 -7.84 21.65
C GLU A 315 -15.57 -8.56 21.08
N ALA A 316 -15.74 -9.66 20.36
CA ALA A 316 -14.65 -10.44 19.80
C ALA A 316 -14.01 -9.75 18.60
N GLY A 317 -14.84 -9.13 17.73
CA GLY A 317 -14.40 -8.30 16.62
C GLY A 317 -13.62 -7.10 17.09
N ILE A 318 -14.13 -6.40 18.13
CA ILE A 318 -13.47 -5.24 18.74
C ILE A 318 -12.08 -5.61 19.29
N LYS A 319 -11.94 -6.73 20.02
CA LYS A 319 -10.63 -7.17 20.55
C LYS A 319 -9.66 -7.65 19.47
N ALA A 320 -10.17 -8.26 18.41
CA ALA A 320 -9.34 -8.63 17.25
C ALA A 320 -8.84 -7.40 16.50
N SER A 321 -9.66 -6.36 16.40
CA SER A 321 -9.32 -5.10 15.75
C SER A 321 -8.21 -4.33 16.45
N MET A 322 -8.15 -4.36 17.78
CA MET A 322 -7.13 -3.67 18.56
C MET A 322 -5.69 -4.03 18.14
N ARG A 323 -5.43 -5.29 17.76
CA ARG A 323 -4.12 -5.74 17.29
C ARG A 323 -3.75 -5.17 15.91
N GLY A 324 -4.73 -5.06 15.01
CA GLY A 324 -4.55 -4.44 13.68
C GLY A 324 -4.24 -2.95 13.77
N ILE A 325 -4.81 -2.28 14.74
CA ILE A 325 -4.65 -0.83 14.95
C ILE A 325 -3.22 -0.46 15.33
N ASP A 326 -2.58 -1.21 16.21
CA ASP A 326 -1.19 -0.93 16.59
C ASP A 326 -0.23 -1.00 15.37
N MET A 327 -0.47 -1.90 14.42
CA MET A 327 0.29 -1.97 13.17
C MET A 327 0.02 -0.76 12.27
N LEU A 328 -1.22 -0.33 12.14
CA LEU A 328 -1.60 0.86 11.38
C LEU A 328 -0.94 2.13 11.96
N LEU A 329 -0.95 2.29 13.29
CA LEU A 329 -0.29 3.41 13.97
C LEU A 329 1.21 3.39 13.73
N ALA A 330 1.85 2.21 13.78
CA ALA A 330 3.28 2.05 13.57
C ALA A 330 3.72 2.39 12.13
N GLU A 331 2.86 2.17 11.15
CA GLU A 331 3.07 2.56 9.75
C GLU A 331 2.63 4.02 9.47
N GLY A 332 2.18 4.76 10.48
CA GLY A 332 1.87 6.19 10.37
C GLY A 332 0.49 6.51 9.77
N MET A 333 -0.45 5.55 9.80
CA MET A 333 -1.82 5.77 9.35
C MET A 333 -2.64 6.58 10.37
N ASN A 334 -3.51 7.45 9.87
CA ASN A 334 -4.54 8.13 10.66
C ASN A 334 -5.77 7.24 10.72
N ILE A 335 -6.22 6.88 11.93
CA ILE A 335 -7.21 5.84 12.10
C ILE A 335 -8.49 6.41 12.72
N LYS A 336 -9.60 6.18 12.04
CA LYS A 336 -10.94 6.30 12.60
C LYS A 336 -11.57 4.93 12.76
N VAL A 337 -12.50 4.81 13.68
CA VAL A 337 -13.27 3.59 13.96
C VAL A 337 -14.74 3.92 13.90
N LEU A 338 -15.50 2.99 13.36
CA LEU A 338 -16.95 3.03 13.35
C LEU A 338 -17.50 1.68 13.81
N LEU A 339 -18.38 1.72 14.80
CA LEU A 339 -19.20 0.57 15.18
C LEU A 339 -20.60 0.74 14.59
N LEU A 340 -21.08 -0.29 13.94
CA LEU A 340 -22.46 -0.32 13.48
C LEU A 340 -23.39 -0.70 14.65
N PRO A 341 -24.63 -0.19 14.67
CA PRO A 341 -25.57 -0.44 15.76
C PRO A 341 -26.09 -1.88 15.71
N ASP A 342 -26.58 -2.36 16.85
CA ASP A 342 -27.35 -3.60 16.98
C ASP A 342 -26.64 -4.88 16.48
N GLY A 343 -25.30 -4.88 16.40
CA GLY A 343 -24.52 -6.00 15.89
C GLY A 343 -24.66 -6.19 14.37
N ASP A 344 -25.05 -5.14 13.64
CA ASP A 344 -25.09 -5.16 12.18
C ASP A 344 -23.67 -5.20 11.60
N ASP A 345 -23.54 -5.94 10.51
CA ASP A 345 -22.42 -5.82 9.57
C ASP A 345 -22.77 -4.79 8.47
N PRO A 346 -21.80 -4.28 7.68
CA PRO A 346 -22.08 -3.33 6.62
C PRO A 346 -23.10 -3.81 5.58
N ASP A 347 -23.15 -5.11 5.27
CA ASP A 347 -24.14 -5.70 4.35
C ASP A 347 -25.56 -5.66 4.93
N SER A 348 -25.73 -6.01 6.21
CA SER A 348 -27.03 -5.97 6.87
C SER A 348 -27.53 -4.53 7.07
N PHE A 349 -26.63 -3.62 7.45
CA PHE A 349 -26.94 -2.21 7.62
C PHE A 349 -27.36 -1.55 6.29
N ALA A 350 -26.62 -1.81 5.20
CA ALA A 350 -26.96 -1.31 3.86
C ALA A 350 -28.30 -1.82 3.33
N ARG A 351 -28.80 -2.97 3.81
CA ARG A 351 -30.13 -3.50 3.45
C ARG A 351 -31.27 -2.86 4.24
N LYS A 352 -31.00 -2.34 5.43
CA LYS A 352 -31.99 -1.67 6.29
C LYS A 352 -32.11 -0.18 5.99
N HIS A 353 -31.07 0.44 5.47
CA HIS A 353 -30.94 1.88 5.25
C HIS A 353 -30.67 2.21 3.79
N ASN A 354 -31.09 3.38 3.35
CA ASN A 354 -30.73 3.87 2.03
C ASN A 354 -29.28 4.42 2.01
N ALA A 355 -28.74 4.66 0.80
CA ALA A 355 -27.36 5.10 0.62
C ALA A 355 -27.04 6.42 1.36
N THR A 356 -27.98 7.37 1.37
CA THR A 356 -27.79 8.67 2.03
C THR A 356 -27.76 8.52 3.55
N GLU A 357 -28.64 7.72 4.11
CA GLU A 357 -28.68 7.42 5.54
C GLU A 357 -27.39 6.72 5.99
N PHE A 358 -26.90 5.76 5.21
CA PHE A 358 -25.65 5.06 5.53
C PHE A 358 -24.46 6.02 5.52
N GLN A 359 -24.34 6.84 4.47
CA GLN A 359 -23.26 7.83 4.38
C GLN A 359 -23.32 8.86 5.52
N GLN A 360 -24.53 9.28 5.89
CA GLN A 360 -24.73 10.20 7.00
C GLN A 360 -24.36 9.55 8.33
N TYR A 361 -24.78 8.30 8.54
CA TYR A 361 -24.45 7.54 9.75
C TYR A 361 -22.93 7.44 9.96
N ILE A 362 -22.18 7.13 8.89
CA ILE A 362 -20.71 7.07 8.97
C ILE A 362 -20.14 8.42 9.44
N LYS A 363 -20.56 9.53 8.82
CA LYS A 363 -20.06 10.88 9.17
C LYS A 363 -20.34 11.28 10.61
N ASP A 364 -21.48 10.87 11.12
CA ASP A 364 -21.95 11.27 12.47
C ASP A 364 -21.35 10.40 13.57
N HIS A 365 -20.91 9.16 13.26
CA HIS A 365 -20.49 8.18 14.27
C HIS A 365 -19.04 7.70 14.11
N GLU A 366 -18.32 8.09 13.03
CA GLU A 366 -16.90 7.81 12.96
C GLU A 366 -16.14 8.61 14.02
N GLU A 367 -15.38 7.93 14.87
CA GLU A 367 -14.59 8.58 15.90
C GLU A 367 -13.10 8.25 15.77
N ASP A 368 -12.26 9.14 16.28
CA ASP A 368 -10.82 8.89 16.35
C ASP A 368 -10.53 7.68 17.23
N PHE A 369 -9.53 6.90 16.79
CA PHE A 369 -9.17 5.67 17.49
C PHE A 369 -8.81 5.87 18.96
N ILE A 370 -8.11 6.95 19.31
CA ILE A 370 -7.68 7.20 20.69
C ILE A 370 -8.90 7.40 21.60
N ARG A 371 -9.90 8.15 21.11
CA ARG A 371 -11.19 8.32 21.82
C ARG A 371 -11.94 7.00 21.93
N PHE A 372 -12.06 6.29 20.82
CA PHE A 372 -12.72 4.99 20.79
C PHE A 372 -12.11 4.01 21.79
N LYS A 373 -10.78 3.84 21.75
CA LYS A 373 -10.06 2.94 22.66
C LYS A 373 -10.18 3.35 24.10
N ALA A 374 -10.03 4.65 24.38
CA ALA A 374 -10.14 5.17 25.73
C ALA A 374 -11.56 4.95 26.31
N ASN A 375 -12.61 5.26 25.55
CA ASN A 375 -14.01 5.08 25.96
C ASN A 375 -14.34 3.60 26.22
N LEU A 376 -13.85 2.70 25.36
CA LEU A 376 -14.05 1.26 25.51
C LEU A 376 -13.40 0.74 26.81
N LEU A 377 -12.13 1.06 27.02
CA LEU A 377 -11.38 0.58 28.18
C LEU A 377 -11.82 1.23 29.49
N LEU A 378 -12.29 2.48 29.46
CA LEU A 378 -12.87 3.15 30.65
C LEU A 378 -14.13 2.43 31.13
N LYS A 379 -14.99 1.97 30.21
CA LYS A 379 -16.18 1.17 30.59
C LYS A 379 -15.80 -0.14 31.27
N GLU A 380 -14.71 -0.78 30.90
CA GLU A 380 -14.23 -2.03 31.49
C GLU A 380 -13.50 -1.84 32.84
N SER A 381 -12.94 -0.63 33.09
CA SER A 381 -12.08 -0.38 34.28
C SER A 381 -12.86 -0.08 35.57
N GLN A 382 -14.13 0.33 35.48
CA GLN A 382 -15.09 0.53 36.58
C GLN A 382 -14.45 0.88 37.96
N ASN A 383 -13.76 1.98 38.11
CA ASN A 383 -13.14 2.43 39.38
C ASN A 383 -12.06 1.52 40.01
N ASP A 384 -11.59 0.47 39.31
CA ASP A 384 -10.49 -0.36 39.74
C ASP A 384 -9.15 0.34 39.44
N PRO A 385 -8.35 0.74 40.47
CA PRO A 385 -7.08 1.44 40.27
C PRO A 385 -6.05 0.65 39.46
N ILE A 386 -6.03 -0.69 39.60
CA ILE A 386 -5.10 -1.57 38.88
C ILE A 386 -5.45 -1.61 37.39
N LYS A 387 -6.74 -1.82 37.08
CA LYS A 387 -7.21 -1.79 35.70
C LYS A 387 -6.99 -0.41 35.07
N ARG A 388 -7.18 0.67 35.83
CA ARG A 388 -6.95 2.03 35.37
C ARG A 388 -5.47 2.30 35.06
N ALA A 389 -4.53 1.79 35.87
CA ALA A 389 -3.11 1.86 35.58
C ALA A 389 -2.75 1.07 34.31
N GLY A 390 -3.31 -0.13 34.15
CA GLY A 390 -3.17 -0.94 32.94
C GLY A 390 -3.66 -0.22 31.68
N LEU A 391 -4.79 0.49 31.78
CA LEU A 391 -5.37 1.29 30.71
C LEU A 391 -4.43 2.43 30.27
N ILE A 392 -3.83 3.16 31.23
CA ILE A 392 -2.86 4.23 30.93
C ILE A 392 -1.66 3.66 30.16
N THR A 393 -1.14 2.51 30.60
CA THR A 393 -0.01 1.86 29.95
C THR A 393 -0.37 1.40 28.54
N ASP A 394 -1.55 0.83 28.32
CA ASP A 394 -2.00 0.33 27.03
C ASP A 394 -2.27 1.47 26.03
N MET A 395 -2.89 2.56 26.48
CA MET A 395 -3.07 3.77 25.68
C MET A 395 -1.71 4.40 25.32
N SER A 396 -0.80 4.51 26.29
CA SER A 396 0.56 5.05 26.07
C SER A 396 1.35 4.20 25.07
N ARG A 397 1.13 2.87 25.06
CA ARG A 397 1.74 1.96 24.07
C ARG A 397 1.27 2.32 22.65
N SER A 398 -0.03 2.40 22.41
CA SER A 398 -0.56 2.74 21.10
C SER A 398 -0.08 4.12 20.62
N ILE A 399 -0.12 5.14 21.48
CA ILE A 399 0.38 6.48 21.16
C ILE A 399 1.89 6.46 20.86
N GLY A 400 2.67 5.68 21.61
CA GLY A 400 4.13 5.53 21.42
C GLY A 400 4.52 4.88 20.09
N LEU A 401 3.60 4.17 19.42
CA LEU A 401 3.79 3.60 18.09
C LEU A 401 3.77 4.64 16.98
N ILE A 402 3.11 5.78 17.17
CA ILE A 402 2.95 6.82 16.16
C ILE A 402 4.32 7.42 15.79
N PRO A 403 4.77 7.38 14.52
CA PRO A 403 6.08 7.88 14.12
C PRO A 403 6.19 9.41 14.25
N ASN A 404 5.14 10.14 13.87
CA ASN A 404 5.11 11.61 13.89
C ASN A 404 5.05 12.15 15.33
N GLU A 405 6.05 12.92 15.71
CA GLU A 405 6.19 13.44 17.07
C GLU A 405 5.11 14.45 17.46
N THR A 406 4.74 15.32 16.53
CA THR A 406 3.69 16.33 16.76
C THR A 406 2.32 15.66 16.96
N LEU A 407 1.99 14.69 16.10
CA LEU A 407 0.75 13.93 16.20
C LEU A 407 0.70 13.12 17.51
N ARG A 408 1.81 12.47 17.87
CA ARG A 408 1.98 11.76 19.14
C ARG A 408 1.75 12.66 20.35
N TYR A 409 2.25 13.90 20.33
CA TYR A 409 2.03 14.87 21.39
C TYR A 409 0.56 15.33 21.47
N THR A 410 -0.10 15.51 20.32
CA THR A 410 -1.54 15.86 20.28
C THR A 410 -2.38 14.76 20.91
N PHE A 411 -2.15 13.50 20.52
CA PHE A 411 -2.88 12.36 21.09
C PHE A 411 -2.54 12.12 22.58
N LEU A 412 -1.32 12.43 23.01
CA LEU A 412 -0.96 12.38 24.43
C LEU A 412 -1.83 13.32 25.25
N LYS A 413 -1.99 14.57 24.81
CA LYS A 413 -2.84 15.55 25.51
C LYS A 413 -4.28 15.11 25.57
N GLU A 414 -4.82 14.64 24.44
CA GLU A 414 -6.19 14.14 24.36
C GLU A 414 -6.40 12.93 25.28
N CYS A 415 -5.47 11.97 25.27
CA CYS A 415 -5.51 10.80 26.13
C CYS A 415 -5.46 11.19 27.61
N ALA A 416 -4.57 12.09 28.02
CA ALA A 416 -4.45 12.58 29.39
C ALA A 416 -5.76 13.26 29.88
N SER A 417 -6.37 14.05 28.99
CA SER A 417 -7.67 14.70 29.26
C SER A 417 -8.79 13.68 29.44
N ILE A 418 -8.93 12.70 28.54
CA ILE A 418 -9.99 11.67 28.61
C ILE A 418 -9.84 10.81 29.88
N LEU A 419 -8.60 10.42 30.19
CA LEU A 419 -8.30 9.58 31.36
C LEU A 419 -8.25 10.36 32.68
N ASN A 420 -8.34 11.69 32.62
CA ASN A 420 -8.19 12.60 33.77
C ASN A 420 -6.93 12.31 34.58
N VAL A 421 -5.78 12.33 33.91
CA VAL A 421 -4.44 12.10 34.48
C VAL A 421 -3.45 13.19 34.05
N ASP A 422 -2.38 13.39 34.82
CA ASP A 422 -1.33 14.36 34.47
C ASP A 422 -0.62 13.92 33.17
N GLU A 423 -0.45 14.87 32.23
CA GLU A 423 0.23 14.63 30.94
C GLU A 423 1.63 14.04 31.12
N ARG A 424 2.31 14.36 32.21
CA ARG A 424 3.66 13.86 32.53
C ARG A 424 3.69 12.35 32.76
N ILE A 425 2.62 11.77 33.30
CA ILE A 425 2.52 10.32 33.50
C ILE A 425 2.49 9.62 32.16
N VAL A 426 1.58 10.04 31.26
CA VAL A 426 1.45 9.50 29.91
C VAL A 426 2.73 9.72 29.09
N MET A 427 3.34 10.92 29.20
CA MET A 427 4.60 11.25 28.53
C MET A 427 5.74 10.31 28.93
N ASN A 428 5.87 10.02 30.23
CA ASN A 428 6.95 9.16 30.73
C ASN A 428 6.78 7.71 30.22
N GLU A 429 5.55 7.20 30.17
CA GLU A 429 5.28 5.87 29.61
C GLU A 429 5.57 5.83 28.11
N ILE A 430 5.14 6.85 27.35
CA ILE A 430 5.44 6.95 25.92
C ILE A 430 6.95 6.98 25.65
N LYS A 431 7.72 7.78 26.44
CA LYS A 431 9.19 7.84 26.28
C LYS A 431 9.85 6.48 26.48
N LYS A 432 9.40 5.68 27.46
CA LYS A 432 9.91 4.32 27.66
C LYS A 432 9.69 3.45 26.41
N ILE A 433 8.48 3.49 25.85
CA ILE A 433 8.08 2.69 24.68
C ILE A 433 8.87 3.11 23.44
N VAL A 434 8.99 4.42 23.19
CA VAL A 434 9.77 4.94 22.06
C VAL A 434 11.24 4.54 22.15
N LYS A 435 11.82 4.59 23.38
CA LYS A 435 13.20 4.15 23.62
C LYS A 435 13.34 2.65 23.34
N GLN A 436 12.47 1.83 23.92
CA GLN A 436 12.49 0.38 23.72
C GLN A 436 12.45 0.01 22.22
N ARG A 437 11.55 0.63 21.44
CA ARG A 437 11.48 0.40 20.00
C ARG A 437 12.76 0.78 19.25
N LYS A 438 13.39 1.90 19.63
CA LYS A 438 14.69 2.28 19.04
C LYS A 438 15.75 1.24 19.31
N ASP A 439 15.81 0.75 20.55
CA ASP A 439 16.78 -0.26 20.97
C ASP A 439 16.53 -1.59 20.22
N GLU A 440 15.28 -2.06 20.12
CA GLU A 440 14.88 -3.25 19.35
C GLU A 440 15.22 -3.12 17.86
N PHE A 441 15.00 -1.95 17.26
CA PHE A 441 15.32 -1.69 15.86
C PHE A 441 16.84 -1.73 15.60
N ILE A 442 17.63 -1.16 16.50
CA ILE A 442 19.10 -1.18 16.43
C ILE A 442 19.61 -2.62 16.57
N GLU A 443 19.05 -3.37 17.52
CA GLU A 443 19.43 -4.77 17.74
C GLU A 443 19.07 -5.67 16.55
N ARG A 444 17.87 -5.48 15.97
CA ARG A 444 17.45 -6.19 14.75
C ARG A 444 18.40 -5.92 13.59
N LYS A 445 18.73 -4.64 13.31
CA LYS A 445 19.71 -4.28 12.28
C LYS A 445 21.10 -4.83 12.54
N ARG A 446 21.50 -4.97 13.82
CA ARG A 446 22.77 -5.59 14.18
C ARG A 446 22.75 -7.08 13.86
N LYS A 447 21.70 -7.80 14.24
CA LYS A 447 21.53 -9.23 13.93
C LYS A 447 21.47 -9.49 12.42
N GLU A 448 20.81 -8.64 11.65
CA GLU A 448 20.78 -8.72 10.18
C GLU A 448 22.17 -8.51 9.55
N LYS A 449 23.03 -7.71 10.16
CA LYS A 449 24.42 -7.52 9.71
C LYS A 449 25.36 -8.64 10.16
N GLU A 450 25.16 -9.20 11.34
CA GLU A 450 25.98 -10.29 11.90
C GLU A 450 25.60 -11.67 11.28
N GLY A 451 24.39 -11.83 10.72
CA GLY A 451 23.92 -13.03 10.03
C GLY A 451 24.40 -13.21 8.57
N ASN A 452 25.15 -12.26 8.03
CA ASN A 452 25.66 -12.30 6.65
C ASN A 452 27.12 -12.78 6.57
N THR A 453 27.45 -13.91 7.21
CA THR A 453 28.62 -14.72 6.84
C THR A 453 28.14 -15.82 5.90
N PRO A 454 28.74 -16.02 4.72
CA PRO A 454 28.25 -17.01 3.78
C PRO A 454 28.69 -18.42 4.23
N GLU A 455 27.87 -19.11 4.98
CA GLU A 455 27.91 -20.56 5.03
C GLU A 455 27.04 -21.11 3.90
N ILE A 456 27.72 -21.78 2.98
CA ILE A 456 27.12 -22.56 1.89
C ILE A 456 26.37 -23.73 2.53
N VAL A 457 25.07 -23.59 2.70
CA VAL A 457 24.17 -24.74 2.90
C VAL A 457 23.11 -24.68 1.81
N GLN A 458 23.26 -25.60 0.88
CA GLN A 458 22.25 -25.95 -0.09
C GLN A 458 20.99 -26.37 0.64
N GLN A 459 19.99 -25.50 0.67
CA GLN A 459 18.59 -25.92 0.81
C GLN A 459 17.76 -25.11 -0.19
N THR A 460 17.33 -25.83 -1.18
CA THR A 460 16.40 -25.43 -2.22
C THR A 460 15.06 -25.01 -1.60
N THR A 461 14.80 -23.72 -1.58
CA THR A 461 13.45 -23.17 -1.62
C THR A 461 13.39 -22.12 -2.72
N PRO A 462 12.55 -22.29 -3.74
CA PRO A 462 12.41 -21.32 -4.79
C PRO A 462 11.50 -20.22 -4.30
N SER A 463 11.94 -18.99 -4.23
CA SER A 463 11.11 -17.82 -4.53
C SER A 463 11.64 -16.54 -3.87
N ASN A 464 12.60 -15.91 -4.50
CA ASN A 464 12.72 -14.45 -4.44
C ASN A 464 12.85 -13.92 -5.87
N ILE A 465 11.79 -14.10 -6.66
CA ILE A 465 11.57 -13.28 -7.84
C ILE A 465 10.84 -12.04 -7.30
N PRO A 466 11.44 -10.84 -7.39
CA PRO A 466 10.74 -9.63 -6.98
C PRO A 466 9.46 -9.52 -7.81
N ASP A 467 8.34 -9.40 -7.14
CA ASP A 467 7.07 -9.05 -7.76
C ASP A 467 7.27 -7.75 -8.56
N GLU A 468 6.89 -7.72 -9.84
CA GLU A 468 7.01 -6.52 -10.69
C GLU A 468 6.27 -5.29 -10.10
N GLY A 469 5.44 -5.51 -9.07
CA GLY A 469 4.78 -4.47 -8.28
C GLY A 469 5.58 -3.99 -7.05
N LEU A 470 6.72 -4.62 -6.71
CA LEU A 470 7.44 -4.40 -5.45
C LEU A 470 8.81 -3.74 -5.60
N ILE A 471 9.14 -3.14 -6.74
CA ILE A 471 10.24 -2.17 -6.74
C ILE A 471 9.71 -0.97 -5.97
N PRO A 472 10.22 -0.67 -4.76
CA PRO A 472 9.79 0.51 -4.04
C PRO A 472 10.02 1.72 -4.96
N PRO A 473 9.06 2.65 -5.04
CA PRO A 473 9.33 3.92 -5.69
C PRO A 473 10.59 4.51 -5.07
N PRO A 474 11.39 5.27 -5.83
CA PRO A 474 12.52 5.97 -5.26
C PRO A 474 12.05 6.71 -4.01
N PRO A 475 12.87 6.75 -2.95
CA PRO A 475 12.42 7.24 -1.64
C PRO A 475 11.69 8.56 -1.81
N TYR A 476 10.48 8.64 -1.27
CA TYR A 476 9.75 9.87 -1.10
C TYR A 476 10.71 10.89 -0.49
N LEU A 477 10.89 12.03 -1.13
CA LEU A 477 11.62 13.11 -0.50
C LEU A 477 10.93 13.40 0.84
N PRO A 478 11.65 13.48 1.96
CA PRO A 478 11.07 13.77 3.26
C PRO A 478 10.17 15.01 3.17
N GLU A 479 9.05 15.02 3.87
CA GLU A 479 8.14 16.19 3.89
C GLU A 479 8.87 17.49 4.23
N GLU A 480 9.96 17.40 5.01
CA GLU A 480 10.84 18.51 5.34
C GLU A 480 11.52 19.12 4.11
N GLU A 481 12.00 18.31 3.16
CA GLU A 481 12.57 18.83 1.90
C GLU A 481 11.49 19.40 0.97
N ILE A 482 10.29 18.85 1.02
CA ILE A 482 9.16 19.36 0.22
C ILE A 482 8.59 20.63 0.85
N ASN A 483 8.53 20.72 2.19
CA ASN A 483 8.04 21.91 2.91
C ASN A 483 9.04 23.06 2.89
N ALA A 484 10.34 22.80 2.80
CA ALA A 484 11.37 23.83 2.52
C ALA A 484 11.15 24.57 1.17
N LEU A 485 10.20 24.10 0.35
CA LEU A 485 9.75 24.78 -0.86
C LEU A 485 8.73 25.91 -0.60
N GLN A 486 8.16 26.01 0.59
CA GLN A 486 7.02 26.90 0.87
C GLN A 486 7.34 28.12 1.69
N ASP A 487 8.34 28.07 2.58
CA ASP A 487 8.58 29.13 3.56
C ASP A 487 9.84 29.91 3.23
N PRO A 488 9.70 31.16 2.75
CA PRO A 488 10.85 32.06 2.58
C PRO A 488 11.59 32.34 3.90
N SER A 489 10.99 32.02 5.06
CA SER A 489 11.60 32.20 6.39
C SER A 489 12.48 31.04 6.82
N LEU A 490 12.35 29.87 6.17
CA LEU A 490 13.20 28.68 6.40
C LEU A 490 14.46 28.65 5.53
N THR A 491 14.60 29.61 4.59
CA THR A 491 15.91 29.86 4.01
C THR A 491 16.81 30.45 5.10
N PRO A 492 18.03 29.90 5.32
CA PRO A 492 18.97 30.48 6.26
C PRO A 492 19.07 31.98 5.99
N LYS A 493 18.88 32.82 7.03
CA LYS A 493 18.99 34.27 6.92
C LYS A 493 20.42 34.64 6.50
N GLY A 494 20.70 34.59 5.23
CA GLY A 494 21.96 34.93 4.63
C GLY A 494 21.90 34.80 3.12
N ASN A 495 22.47 35.76 2.40
CA ASN A 495 22.55 35.79 0.93
C ASN A 495 23.53 34.73 0.38
N TRP A 496 23.46 33.46 0.88
CA TRP A 496 24.41 32.39 0.56
C TRP A 496 24.34 32.01 -0.93
N GLU A 497 23.12 31.94 -1.50
CA GLU A 497 22.91 31.63 -2.92
C GLU A 497 23.52 32.68 -3.88
N LYS A 498 23.78 33.87 -3.39
CA LYS A 498 24.43 34.96 -4.17
C LYS A 498 25.95 34.97 -4.08
N LYS A 499 26.55 34.14 -3.21
CA LYS A 499 28.01 34.02 -3.10
C LYS A 499 28.54 33.14 -4.24
N ALA A 500 29.65 33.56 -4.85
CA ALA A 500 30.29 32.83 -5.95
C ALA A 500 30.74 31.40 -5.55
N SER A 501 30.98 31.18 -4.26
CA SER A 501 31.36 29.86 -3.71
C SER A 501 30.23 28.85 -3.63
N TYR A 502 28.96 29.30 -3.50
CA TYR A 502 27.82 28.43 -3.23
C TYR A 502 27.64 27.32 -4.28
N ALA A 503 27.75 27.64 -5.56
CA ALA A 503 27.61 26.66 -6.62
C ALA A 503 28.71 25.59 -6.57
N LYS A 504 29.94 26.00 -6.24
CA LYS A 504 31.09 25.08 -6.11
C LYS A 504 30.99 24.20 -4.87
N GLU A 505 30.58 24.77 -3.73
CA GLU A 505 30.32 24.02 -2.51
C GLU A 505 29.22 22.98 -2.69
N LYS A 506 28.14 23.32 -3.39
CA LYS A 506 27.04 22.39 -3.69
C LYS A 506 27.51 21.20 -4.55
N GLU A 507 28.34 21.44 -5.55
CA GLU A 507 28.91 20.34 -6.37
C GLU A 507 29.88 19.49 -5.57
N LEU A 508 30.67 20.08 -4.68
CA LEU A 508 31.57 19.38 -3.78
C LEU A 508 30.81 18.44 -2.82
N ILE A 509 29.74 18.95 -2.20
CA ILE A 509 28.87 18.17 -1.30
C ILE A 509 28.18 17.03 -2.08
N LYS A 510 27.70 17.27 -3.30
CA LYS A 510 27.17 16.21 -4.17
C LYS A 510 28.19 15.10 -4.44
N ALA A 511 29.44 15.50 -4.72
CA ALA A 511 30.52 14.53 -4.93
C ALA A 511 30.81 13.73 -3.66
N LEU A 512 30.83 14.35 -2.49
CA LEU A 512 31.00 13.70 -1.19
C LEU A 512 29.87 12.70 -0.89
N ILE A 513 28.62 13.08 -1.13
CA ILE A 513 27.47 12.20 -0.92
C ILE A 513 27.50 11.00 -1.88
N ARG A 514 27.83 11.22 -3.16
CA ARG A 514 27.81 10.17 -4.19
C ARG A 514 29.02 9.23 -4.14
N TYR A 515 30.18 9.76 -3.82
CA TYR A 515 31.45 9.06 -4.00
C TYR A 515 32.32 9.01 -2.76
N GLY A 516 31.94 9.66 -1.65
CA GLY A 516 32.77 9.82 -0.46
C GLY A 516 33.36 8.53 0.11
N GLY A 517 32.61 7.43 0.04
CA GLY A 517 33.06 6.11 0.46
C GLY A 517 33.89 5.33 -0.57
N LYS A 518 34.06 5.85 -1.81
CA LYS A 518 34.87 5.18 -2.83
C LYS A 518 36.35 5.44 -2.61
N THR A 519 37.18 4.42 -2.88
CA THR A 519 38.65 4.53 -2.84
C THR A 519 39.17 4.97 -4.21
N ILE A 520 40.01 5.99 -4.21
CA ILE A 520 40.74 6.46 -5.38
C ILE A 520 42.25 6.28 -5.16
N LEU A 521 43.05 6.13 -6.23
CA LEU A 521 44.50 6.16 -6.18
C LEU A 521 44.94 7.62 -6.25
N TYR A 522 45.60 8.08 -5.21
CA TYR A 522 46.16 9.44 -5.12
C TYR A 522 47.66 9.37 -5.22
N THR A 523 48.26 10.15 -6.11
CA THR A 523 49.70 10.27 -6.26
C THR A 523 50.21 11.47 -5.48
N ASP A 524 51.03 11.25 -4.46
CA ASP A 524 51.61 12.31 -3.64
C ASP A 524 52.67 13.13 -4.42
N ALA A 525 53.09 14.25 -3.87
CA ALA A 525 54.10 15.13 -4.49
C ALA A 525 55.46 14.46 -4.70
N LYS A 526 55.69 13.26 -4.13
CA LYS A 526 56.88 12.44 -4.29
C LYS A 526 56.71 11.32 -5.31
N GLY A 527 55.55 11.24 -5.99
CA GLY A 527 55.24 10.25 -7.00
C GLY A 527 54.78 8.89 -6.47
N ASN A 528 54.45 8.76 -5.17
CA ASN A 528 53.94 7.52 -4.61
C ASN A 528 52.41 7.45 -4.72
N GLU A 529 51.90 6.33 -5.22
CA GLU A 529 50.48 6.07 -5.26
C GLU A 529 49.95 5.48 -3.95
N LYS A 530 48.92 6.07 -3.38
CA LYS A 530 48.27 5.58 -2.18
C LYS A 530 46.74 5.50 -2.38
N PRO A 531 46.10 4.41 -1.94
CA PRO A 531 44.63 4.35 -1.92
C PRO A 531 44.06 5.23 -0.79
N VAL A 532 43.25 6.21 -1.14
CA VAL A 532 42.56 7.08 -0.17
C VAL A 532 41.07 7.12 -0.49
N SER A 533 40.19 7.30 0.51
CA SER A 533 38.78 7.54 0.23
C SER A 533 38.56 8.95 -0.32
N VAL A 534 37.53 9.14 -1.15
CA VAL A 534 37.19 10.47 -1.69
C VAL A 534 36.93 11.48 -0.56
N ILE A 535 36.31 11.06 0.55
CA ILE A 535 36.13 11.89 1.75
C ILE A 535 37.48 12.34 2.33
N GLN A 536 38.43 11.41 2.52
CA GLN A 536 39.75 11.74 3.06
C GLN A 536 40.51 12.68 2.12
N PHE A 537 40.50 12.38 0.84
CA PHE A 537 41.13 13.24 -0.17
C PHE A 537 40.62 14.66 -0.14
N ILE A 538 39.27 14.85 -0.21
CA ILE A 538 38.67 16.20 -0.20
C ILE A 538 38.89 16.90 1.14
N SER A 539 38.83 16.18 2.28
CA SER A 539 39.05 16.78 3.59
C SER A 539 40.49 17.24 3.80
N GLU A 540 41.46 16.50 3.28
CA GLU A 540 42.88 16.88 3.33
C GLU A 540 43.17 18.05 2.40
N ASP A 541 42.59 18.08 1.21
CA ASP A 541 42.74 19.14 0.21
C ASP A 541 42.17 20.48 0.73
N LEU A 542 40.96 20.45 1.30
CA LEU A 542 40.35 21.64 1.93
C LEU A 542 41.19 22.18 3.11
N LYS A 543 41.77 21.28 3.94
CA LYS A 543 42.63 21.69 5.04
C LYS A 543 43.95 22.25 4.57
N GLN A 544 44.53 21.70 3.53
CA GLN A 544 45.81 22.15 2.95
C GLN A 544 45.66 23.55 2.34
N ASP A 545 44.53 23.83 1.73
CA ASP A 545 44.23 25.12 1.09
C ASP A 545 43.62 26.15 2.06
N GLU A 546 43.48 25.81 3.35
CA GLU A 546 42.85 26.64 4.40
C GLU A 546 41.43 27.10 3.99
N LEU A 547 40.69 26.25 3.24
CA LEU A 547 39.35 26.55 2.75
C LEU A 547 38.28 26.03 3.73
N GLU A 548 37.36 26.91 4.12
CA GLU A 548 36.17 26.57 4.88
C GLU A 548 34.92 26.72 4.02
N LEU A 549 33.98 25.78 4.20
CA LEU A 549 32.68 25.87 3.56
C LEU A 549 31.92 27.09 4.12
N GLN A 550 31.43 27.93 3.24
CA GLN A 550 30.79 29.22 3.60
C GLN A 550 29.33 29.06 4.00
N ASN A 551 28.69 27.96 3.59
CA ASN A 551 27.30 27.68 3.95
C ASN A 551 27.25 26.86 5.25
N PRO A 552 26.57 27.35 6.32
CA PRO A 552 26.44 26.63 7.58
C PRO A 552 25.80 25.25 7.48
N LEU A 553 25.02 24.99 6.42
CA LEU A 553 24.41 23.68 6.17
C LEU A 553 25.39 22.68 5.51
N HIS A 554 26.55 23.18 5.02
CA HIS A 554 27.57 22.36 4.38
C HIS A 554 28.76 22.05 5.32
N GLN A 555 28.91 22.82 6.40
CA GLN A 555 29.89 22.60 7.47
C GLN A 555 29.52 21.42 8.36
#